data_ca8def83fb2a7c8d1c8760ca5e77ea34
#
_entry.id   ca8def83fb2a7c8d1c8760ca5e77ea34
#
_cell.length_a   1.000
_cell.length_b   1.000
_cell.length_c   1.000
_cell.angle_alpha   90.00
_cell.angle_beta   90.00
_cell.angle_gamma   90.00
#
_symmetry.space_group_name_H-M   'P 1'
#
loop_
_entity.id
_entity.type
_entity.pdbx_description
1 polymer ?
#
loop_
_entity_poly.entity_id
_entity_poly.type
_entity_poly.pdbx_seq_one_letter_code
_entity_poly.pdbx_strand_id
1 'polypeptide(L)'
;MGRRFLLAAFFTVLISNSIVLAQLGPKDGTDLSPTDLNRIKVGQPAPDFSLEDAGGKTIALSEFHDKKTVVLVFYRGYWXPFCIEQLGKLKSLLSKSEKEKVQILAVSPDNHEESKKFGEMLSKRFDGEFDFPLLEDKDHKVINRYGVFNPDGRGWPHPSTFVIDPKGVVRWKFIEVDYKKRPSNQQIRRELAKIK
;
A
#
# COMPACT_ATOMS: atom_id res chain seq x y z
N MET A 1 36.80 55.01 26.98
CA MET A 1 35.39 54.62 26.81
C MET A 1 35.31 53.53 25.73
N GLY A 2 35.30 52.27 26.13
CA GLY A 2 35.27 51.13 25.21
C GLY A 2 33.88 50.51 25.19
N ARG A 3 33.21 50.55 24.02
CA ARG A 3 31.94 49.86 23.83
C ARG A 3 32.19 48.37 23.48
N ARG A 4 31.77 47.51 24.40
CA ARG A 4 31.78 46.06 24.16
C ARG A 4 30.54 45.67 23.36
N PHE A 5 30.71 45.17 22.13
CA PHE A 5 29.65 44.57 21.33
C PHE A 5 29.47 43.11 21.77
N LEU A 6 28.32 42.79 22.31
CA LEU A 6 27.91 41.39 22.55
C LEU A 6 27.33 40.84 21.28
N LEU A 7 28.03 39.89 20.67
CA LEU A 7 27.47 39.10 19.56
C LEU A 7 26.60 37.99 20.16
N ALA A 8 25.31 38.11 19.92
CA ALA A 8 24.35 37.06 20.24
C ALA A 8 24.39 36.01 19.12
N ALA A 9 24.92 34.84 19.43
CA ALA A 9 24.89 33.70 18.49
C ALA A 9 23.49 33.08 18.48
N PHE A 10 22.78 33.24 17.38
CA PHE A 10 21.52 32.52 17.15
C PHE A 10 21.86 31.07 16.74
N PHE A 11 21.64 30.14 17.67
CA PHE A 11 21.70 28.70 17.35
C PHE A 11 20.37 28.30 16.70
N THR A 12 20.39 28.17 15.38
CA THR A 12 19.23 27.62 14.65
C THR A 12 19.28 26.08 14.78
N VAL A 13 18.41 25.54 15.59
CA VAL A 13 18.26 24.08 15.69
C VAL A 13 17.51 23.60 14.45
N LEU A 14 18.27 23.07 13.51
CA LEU A 14 17.72 22.33 12.37
C LEU A 14 17.27 20.96 12.89
N ILE A 15 16.01 20.84 13.25
CA ILE A 15 15.40 19.54 13.56
C ILE A 15 15.19 18.85 12.22
N SER A 16 16.14 17.99 11.85
CA SER A 16 16.02 17.23 10.62
C SER A 16 14.88 16.20 10.74
N ASN A 17 14.02 16.16 9.75
CA ASN A 17 12.92 15.20 9.63
C ASN A 17 13.41 13.74 9.41
N SER A 18 14.67 13.47 9.67
CA SER A 18 15.28 12.15 9.38
C SER A 18 14.90 11.05 10.39
N ILE A 19 14.20 11.41 11.47
CA ILE A 19 13.97 10.48 12.59
C ILE A 19 12.82 9.49 12.29
N VAL A 20 11.89 9.85 11.42
CA VAL A 20 10.69 9.02 11.21
C VAL A 20 10.97 7.78 10.34
N LEU A 21 11.92 7.87 9.42
CA LEU A 21 12.27 6.75 8.54
C LEU A 21 13.09 5.66 9.24
N ALA A 22 13.81 6.03 10.31
CA ALA A 22 14.67 5.09 11.05
C ALA A 22 13.88 4.07 11.89
N GLN A 23 12.60 4.34 12.16
CA GLN A 23 11.76 3.48 13.01
C GLN A 23 11.12 2.31 12.25
N LEU A 24 11.22 2.27 10.93
CA LEU A 24 10.55 1.25 10.10
C LEU A 24 11.49 0.14 9.60
N GLY A 25 12.74 0.16 10.01
CA GLY A 25 13.72 -0.84 9.56
C GLY A 25 14.15 -0.62 8.11
N PRO A 26 14.95 -1.53 7.56
CA PRO A 26 15.42 -1.39 6.18
C PRO A 26 14.28 -1.49 5.17
N LYS A 27 14.48 -0.93 4.00
CA LYS A 27 13.45 -0.88 2.94
C LYS A 27 12.99 -2.26 2.47
N ASP A 28 13.82 -3.28 2.61
CA ASP A 28 13.47 -4.65 2.25
C ASP A 28 12.70 -5.40 3.33
N GLY A 29 12.62 -4.85 4.56
CA GLY A 29 11.88 -5.45 5.66
C GLY A 29 12.49 -6.73 6.24
N THR A 30 13.73 -7.06 5.91
CA THR A 30 14.34 -8.35 6.32
C THR A 30 14.57 -8.48 7.82
N ASP A 31 14.71 -7.37 8.53
CA ASP A 31 14.92 -7.35 9.98
C ASP A 31 13.63 -7.16 10.79
N LEU A 32 12.48 -7.07 10.11
CA LEU A 32 11.20 -6.86 10.77
C LEU A 32 10.49 -8.19 11.01
N SER A 33 9.75 -8.28 12.12
CA SER A 33 8.84 -9.42 12.32
C SER A 33 7.86 -9.48 11.14
N PRO A 34 7.75 -10.62 10.42
CA PRO A 34 6.86 -10.68 9.25
C PRO A 34 5.40 -10.39 9.58
N THR A 35 4.99 -10.70 10.82
CA THR A 35 3.60 -10.51 11.27
C THR A 35 3.57 -9.52 12.44
N ASP A 36 3.00 -8.36 12.19
CA ASP A 36 2.73 -7.33 13.20
C ASP A 36 1.59 -6.46 12.66
N LEU A 37 0.36 -6.90 12.86
CA LEU A 37 -0.84 -6.25 12.31
C LEU A 37 -1.06 -4.82 12.85
N ASN A 38 -0.28 -4.44 13.86
CA ASN A 38 -0.33 -3.09 14.43
C ASN A 38 0.80 -2.19 13.92
N ARG A 39 1.70 -2.69 13.08
CA ARG A 39 2.84 -1.90 12.56
C ARG A 39 2.40 -0.64 11.84
N ILE A 40 1.48 -0.78 10.91
CA ILE A 40 1.02 0.37 10.11
C ILE A 40 -0.04 1.13 10.91
N LYS A 41 0.22 2.40 11.17
CA LYS A 41 -0.68 3.26 11.96
C LYS A 41 -1.34 4.30 11.07
N VAL A 42 -2.62 4.52 11.30
CA VAL A 42 -3.34 5.65 10.69
C VAL A 42 -2.70 6.96 11.19
N GLY A 43 -2.48 7.88 10.28
CA GLY A 43 -1.81 9.16 10.57
C GLY A 43 -0.30 9.13 10.40
N GLN A 44 0.29 7.96 10.09
CA GLN A 44 1.74 7.83 9.89
C GLN A 44 2.06 7.56 8.40
N PRO A 45 3.28 7.88 7.97
CA PRO A 45 3.70 7.57 6.61
C PRO A 45 3.62 6.08 6.31
N ALA A 46 3.11 5.74 5.13
CA ALA A 46 3.14 4.37 4.61
C ALA A 46 4.57 4.00 4.21
N PRO A 47 5.07 2.80 4.55
CA PRO A 47 6.38 2.36 4.07
C PRO A 47 6.43 2.32 2.55
N ASP A 48 7.44 2.96 1.96
CA ASP A 48 7.62 2.93 0.51
C ASP A 48 8.08 1.55 0.03
N PHE A 49 7.77 1.25 -1.22
CA PHE A 49 8.19 0.02 -1.88
C PHE A 49 8.28 0.25 -3.38
N SER A 50 8.94 -0.69 -4.05
CA SER A 50 9.03 -0.74 -5.50
C SER A 50 8.89 -2.22 -5.91
N LEU A 51 7.85 -2.52 -6.71
CA LEU A 51 7.52 -3.88 -7.17
C LEU A 51 7.22 -3.87 -8.67
N GLU A 52 7.38 -5.00 -9.32
CA GLU A 52 7.01 -5.15 -10.73
C GLU A 52 5.54 -5.60 -10.85
N ASP A 53 4.88 -5.12 -11.87
CA ASP A 53 3.53 -5.59 -12.22
C ASP A 53 3.61 -6.82 -13.15
N ALA A 54 2.45 -7.37 -13.50
CA ALA A 54 2.32 -8.53 -14.37
C ALA A 54 2.88 -8.32 -15.79
N GLY A 55 3.17 -7.08 -16.17
CA GLY A 55 3.81 -6.73 -17.45
C GLY A 55 5.31 -6.48 -17.33
N GLY A 56 5.87 -6.57 -16.12
CA GLY A 56 7.28 -6.30 -15.85
C GLY A 56 7.58 -4.82 -15.65
N LYS A 57 6.56 -3.97 -15.54
CA LYS A 57 6.77 -2.56 -15.27
C LYS A 57 6.97 -2.36 -13.76
N THR A 58 8.06 -1.71 -13.38
CA THR A 58 8.32 -1.36 -11.98
C THR A 58 7.41 -0.20 -11.56
N ILE A 59 6.77 -0.33 -10.41
CA ILE A 59 5.89 0.68 -9.82
C ILE A 59 6.30 0.89 -8.36
N ALA A 60 6.60 2.14 -8.01
CA ALA A 60 6.90 2.53 -6.63
C ALA A 60 5.71 3.26 -6.01
N LEU A 61 5.46 3.02 -4.73
CA LEU A 61 4.39 3.74 -4.02
C LEU A 61 4.64 5.25 -4.05
N SER A 62 5.90 5.67 -3.92
CA SER A 62 6.28 7.08 -3.94
C SER A 62 6.01 7.79 -5.29
N GLU A 63 5.79 7.06 -6.39
CA GLU A 63 5.42 7.68 -7.67
C GLU A 63 4.09 8.42 -7.61
N PHE A 64 3.25 8.08 -6.63
CA PHE A 64 1.92 8.67 -6.46
C PHE A 64 1.92 9.86 -5.49
N HIS A 65 3.06 10.16 -4.85
CA HIS A 65 3.17 11.30 -3.94
C HIS A 65 2.84 12.61 -4.68
N ASP A 66 2.05 13.44 -4.03
CA ASP A 66 1.53 14.73 -4.52
C ASP A 66 0.67 14.63 -5.79
N LYS A 67 0.32 13.39 -6.20
CA LYS A 67 -0.46 13.15 -7.43
C LYS A 67 -1.78 12.43 -7.15
N LYS A 68 -1.72 11.29 -6.45
CA LYS A 68 -2.90 10.43 -6.28
C LYS A 68 -2.99 9.87 -4.86
N THR A 69 -4.21 9.67 -4.40
CA THR A 69 -4.52 8.78 -3.29
C THR A 69 -4.32 7.33 -3.76
N VAL A 70 -3.76 6.48 -2.91
CA VAL A 70 -3.57 5.06 -3.25
C VAL A 70 -4.48 4.19 -2.38
N VAL A 71 -5.21 3.27 -3.03
CA VAL A 71 -5.88 2.14 -2.36
C VAL A 71 -4.96 0.94 -2.55
N LEU A 72 -4.21 0.60 -1.50
CA LEU A 72 -3.25 -0.50 -1.50
C LEU A 72 -3.92 -1.73 -0.90
N VAL A 73 -3.94 -2.84 -1.67
CA VAL A 73 -4.60 -4.08 -1.28
C VAL A 73 -3.58 -5.21 -1.25
N PHE A 74 -3.47 -5.90 -0.11
CA PHE A 74 -2.73 -7.17 -0.01
C PHE A 74 -3.73 -8.31 -0.12
N TYR A 75 -3.48 -9.22 -1.08
CA TYR A 75 -4.35 -10.37 -1.30
C TYR A 75 -3.56 -11.66 -1.32
N ARG A 76 -4.23 -12.79 -1.05
CA ARG A 76 -3.57 -14.08 -0.82
C ARG A 76 -3.04 -14.71 -2.11
N GLY A 77 -3.69 -14.45 -3.23
CA GLY A 77 -3.30 -15.01 -4.52
C GLY A 77 -4.48 -15.19 -5.47
N TYR A 78 -4.17 -15.50 -6.72
CA TYR A 78 -5.10 -15.63 -7.84
C TYR A 78 -6.15 -16.74 -7.64
N TRP A 79 -5.86 -17.71 -6.79
CA TRP A 79 -6.69 -18.89 -6.52
C TRP A 79 -7.78 -18.67 -5.45
N UNK A 80 -7.94 -17.58 -4.47
CA UNK A 80 -8.60 -17.40 -3.67
C UNK A 80 -9.74 -16.99 -4.01
N PRO A 81 -10.86 -17.67 -3.97
CA PRO A 81 -12.17 -17.15 -4.40
C PRO A 81 -12.54 -15.79 -3.81
N PHE A 82 -12.27 -15.56 -2.55
CA PHE A 82 -12.53 -14.28 -1.88
C PHE A 82 -11.66 -13.14 -2.45
N CYS A 83 -10.46 -13.46 -2.96
CA CYS A 83 -9.61 -12.49 -3.64
C CYS A 83 -10.15 -12.17 -5.03
N ILE A 84 -10.60 -13.20 -5.76
CA ILE A 84 -11.25 -13.05 -7.07
C ILE A 84 -12.44 -12.09 -6.96
N GLU A 85 -13.30 -12.33 -5.96
CA GLU A 85 -14.48 -11.47 -5.74
C GLU A 85 -14.10 -10.05 -5.33
N GLN A 86 -13.11 -9.91 -4.45
CA GLN A 86 -12.65 -8.58 -4.01
C GLN A 86 -12.09 -7.77 -5.17
N LEU A 87 -11.11 -8.33 -5.91
CA LEU A 87 -10.47 -7.61 -7.00
C LEU A 87 -11.45 -7.35 -8.15
N GLY A 88 -12.33 -8.31 -8.42
CA GLY A 88 -13.40 -8.12 -9.41
C GLY A 88 -14.31 -6.95 -9.05
N LYS A 89 -14.70 -6.83 -7.78
CA LYS A 89 -15.54 -5.71 -7.32
C LYS A 89 -14.76 -4.37 -7.33
N LEU A 90 -13.46 -4.40 -7.06
CA LEU A 90 -12.64 -3.18 -7.08
C LEU A 90 -12.57 -2.54 -8.47
N LYS A 91 -12.77 -3.29 -9.57
CA LYS A 91 -12.88 -2.72 -10.93
C LYS A 91 -13.95 -1.62 -10.98
N SER A 92 -15.03 -1.77 -10.24
CA SER A 92 -16.13 -0.81 -10.19
C SER A 92 -16.03 0.20 -9.04
N LEU A 93 -14.89 0.19 -8.31
CA LEU A 93 -14.71 1.12 -7.18
C LEU A 93 -14.66 2.57 -7.66
N LEU A 94 -13.98 2.82 -8.77
CA LEU A 94 -13.65 4.17 -9.23
C LEU A 94 -14.30 4.42 -10.60
N SER A 95 -14.95 5.56 -10.75
CA SER A 95 -15.35 6.09 -12.06
C SER A 95 -14.09 6.55 -12.84
N LYS A 96 -14.27 6.81 -14.12
CA LYS A 96 -13.15 7.27 -14.99
C LYS A 96 -12.48 8.53 -14.43
N SER A 97 -13.26 9.51 -13.98
CA SER A 97 -12.72 10.75 -13.42
C SER A 97 -12.02 10.53 -12.07
N GLU A 98 -12.50 9.59 -11.25
CA GLU A 98 -11.85 9.28 -9.98
C GLU A 98 -10.48 8.61 -10.17
N LYS A 99 -10.28 7.85 -11.25
CA LYS A 99 -9.00 7.21 -11.58
C LYS A 99 -7.88 8.23 -11.89
N GLU A 100 -8.25 9.46 -12.19
CA GLU A 100 -7.26 10.54 -12.33
C GLU A 100 -6.64 10.92 -10.99
N LYS A 101 -7.38 10.74 -9.89
CA LYS A 101 -6.99 11.16 -8.53
C LYS A 101 -6.71 9.99 -7.57
N VAL A 102 -7.12 8.78 -7.95
CA VAL A 102 -6.97 7.59 -7.10
C VAL A 102 -6.35 6.46 -7.93
N GLN A 103 -5.41 5.75 -7.33
CA GLN A 103 -4.78 4.56 -7.91
C GLN A 103 -5.05 3.35 -7.00
N ILE A 104 -5.47 2.25 -7.59
CA ILE A 104 -5.53 0.96 -6.88
C ILE A 104 -4.23 0.21 -7.18
N LEU A 105 -3.59 -0.33 -6.15
CA LEU A 105 -2.42 -1.22 -6.26
C LEU A 105 -2.77 -2.51 -5.51
N ALA A 106 -2.61 -3.66 -6.15
CA ALA A 106 -2.89 -4.95 -5.54
C ALA A 106 -1.61 -5.78 -5.47
N VAL A 107 -1.23 -6.20 -4.27
CA VAL A 107 0.05 -6.88 -3.99
C VAL A 107 -0.22 -8.31 -3.53
N SER A 108 0.48 -9.27 -4.10
CA SER A 108 0.43 -10.69 -3.68
C SER A 108 1.79 -11.36 -3.89
N PRO A 109 1.98 -12.57 -3.35
CA PRO A 109 3.17 -13.37 -3.69
C PRO A 109 3.09 -14.08 -5.05
N ASP A 110 2.00 -13.91 -5.80
CA ASP A 110 1.86 -14.49 -7.14
C ASP A 110 2.97 -13.97 -8.07
N ASN A 111 3.50 -14.83 -8.93
CA ASN A 111 4.49 -14.44 -9.93
C ASN A 111 3.83 -13.79 -11.17
N HIS A 112 4.65 -13.29 -12.10
CA HIS A 112 4.20 -12.59 -13.30
C HIS A 112 3.18 -13.40 -14.11
N GLU A 113 3.43 -14.68 -14.32
CA GLU A 113 2.56 -15.54 -15.12
C GLU A 113 1.20 -15.74 -14.43
N GLU A 114 1.21 -15.99 -13.14
CA GLU A 114 0.01 -16.13 -12.32
C GLU A 114 -0.80 -14.83 -12.30
N SER A 115 -0.13 -13.70 -12.10
CA SER A 115 -0.76 -12.36 -12.08
C SER A 115 -1.36 -12.01 -13.44
N LYS A 116 -0.66 -12.33 -14.54
CA LYS A 116 -1.17 -12.12 -15.89
C LYS A 116 -2.44 -12.93 -16.15
N LYS A 117 -2.39 -14.24 -15.88
CA LYS A 117 -3.56 -15.14 -16.02
C LYS A 117 -4.72 -14.65 -15.14
N PHE A 118 -4.40 -14.14 -13.94
CA PHE A 118 -5.40 -13.63 -13.02
C PHE A 118 -6.08 -12.40 -13.60
N GLY A 119 -5.34 -11.43 -14.12
CA GLY A 119 -5.89 -10.23 -14.77
C GLY A 119 -6.80 -10.58 -15.94
N GLU A 120 -6.37 -11.51 -16.79
CA GLU A 120 -7.17 -12.01 -17.91
C GLU A 120 -8.49 -12.65 -17.43
N MET A 121 -8.39 -13.48 -16.39
CA MET A 121 -9.57 -14.15 -15.82
C MET A 121 -10.52 -13.12 -15.20
N LEU A 122 -10.03 -12.11 -14.48
CA LEU A 122 -10.83 -11.04 -13.89
C LEU A 122 -11.52 -10.21 -14.98
N SER A 123 -10.84 -9.94 -16.10
CA SER A 123 -11.41 -9.20 -17.23
C SER A 123 -12.59 -9.96 -17.85
N LYS A 124 -12.44 -11.29 -18.00
CA LYS A 124 -13.50 -12.15 -18.56
C LYS A 124 -14.67 -12.32 -17.61
N ARG A 125 -14.40 -12.52 -16.30
CA ARG A 125 -15.43 -12.84 -15.31
C ARG A 125 -16.26 -11.62 -14.90
N PHE A 126 -15.66 -10.43 -14.85
CA PHE A 126 -16.29 -9.21 -14.32
C PHE A 126 -16.53 -8.14 -15.38
N ASP A 127 -16.60 -8.53 -16.63
CA ASP A 127 -16.92 -7.69 -17.78
C ASP A 127 -16.09 -6.40 -17.86
N GLY A 128 -15.26 -6.29 -18.88
CA GLY A 128 -14.40 -5.16 -19.13
C GLY A 128 -12.94 -5.35 -18.72
N GLU A 129 -12.09 -4.49 -19.25
CA GLU A 129 -10.63 -4.55 -19.02
C GLU A 129 -10.29 -4.42 -17.54
N PHE A 130 -9.32 -5.21 -17.10
CA PHE A 130 -8.74 -5.09 -15.75
C PHE A 130 -7.67 -4.00 -15.80
N ASP A 131 -7.85 -2.93 -15.03
CA ASP A 131 -7.16 -1.66 -15.26
C ASP A 131 -6.34 -1.12 -14.09
N PHE A 132 -5.99 -1.99 -13.13
CA PHE A 132 -5.03 -1.60 -12.08
C PHE A 132 -3.97 -2.68 -11.91
N PRO A 133 -2.73 -2.30 -11.53
CA PRO A 133 -1.62 -3.25 -11.50
C PRO A 133 -1.76 -4.31 -10.41
N LEU A 134 -1.40 -5.54 -10.78
CA LEU A 134 -1.18 -6.67 -9.86
C LEU A 134 0.34 -6.75 -9.68
N LEU A 135 0.80 -6.49 -8.45
CA LEU A 135 2.22 -6.33 -8.11
C LEU A 135 2.76 -7.60 -7.46
N GLU A 136 3.91 -8.07 -7.96
CA GLU A 136 4.55 -9.29 -7.51
C GLU A 136 5.45 -9.02 -6.28
N ASP A 137 5.15 -9.67 -5.16
CA ASP A 137 5.99 -9.66 -3.95
C ASP A 137 6.36 -11.10 -3.54
N LYS A 138 6.93 -11.86 -4.49
CA LYS A 138 7.27 -13.29 -4.32
C LYS A 138 8.21 -13.55 -3.14
N ASP A 139 9.06 -12.59 -2.80
CA ASP A 139 9.99 -12.68 -1.67
C ASP A 139 9.39 -12.19 -0.34
N HIS A 140 8.13 -11.76 -0.37
CA HIS A 140 7.37 -11.26 0.80
C HIS A 140 7.98 -10.01 1.46
N LYS A 141 8.83 -9.26 0.75
CA LYS A 141 9.53 -8.10 1.33
C LYS A 141 8.56 -6.99 1.74
N VAL A 142 7.60 -6.70 0.89
CA VAL A 142 6.59 -5.66 1.14
C VAL A 142 5.52 -6.17 2.09
N ILE A 143 5.08 -7.40 1.92
CA ILE A 143 4.15 -8.10 2.83
C ILE A 143 4.72 -8.05 4.26
N ASN A 144 6.01 -8.39 4.44
CA ASN A 144 6.69 -8.38 5.73
C ASN A 144 6.85 -6.94 6.26
N ARG A 145 7.23 -6.01 5.39
CA ARG A 145 7.38 -4.59 5.77
C ARG A 145 6.06 -4.01 6.28
N TYR A 146 4.94 -4.39 5.69
CA TYR A 146 3.62 -3.96 6.15
C TYR A 146 3.11 -4.77 7.36
N GLY A 147 3.82 -5.82 7.77
CA GLY A 147 3.48 -6.64 8.93
C GLY A 147 2.28 -7.55 8.72
N VAL A 148 1.91 -7.78 7.47
CA VAL A 148 0.67 -8.52 7.15
C VAL A 148 0.90 -9.97 6.74
N PHE A 149 2.11 -10.49 6.87
CA PHE A 149 2.41 -11.90 6.60
C PHE A 149 1.56 -12.79 7.51
N ASN A 150 0.98 -13.84 6.94
CA ASN A 150 0.19 -14.81 7.70
C ASN A 150 1.04 -16.07 7.92
N PRO A 151 1.50 -16.34 9.15
CA PRO A 151 2.37 -17.51 9.41
C PRO A 151 1.66 -18.83 9.16
N ASP A 152 0.34 -18.88 9.25
CA ASP A 152 -0.46 -20.08 8.97
C ASP A 152 -0.87 -20.19 7.50
N GLY A 153 -0.47 -19.24 6.67
CA GLY A 153 -0.96 -19.08 5.31
C GLY A 153 -0.03 -19.52 4.20
N ARG A 154 0.98 -20.34 4.46
CA ARG A 154 1.93 -20.80 3.43
C ARG A 154 2.55 -19.66 2.61
N GLY A 155 2.88 -18.54 3.27
CA GLY A 155 3.45 -17.37 2.61
C GLY A 155 2.43 -16.32 2.16
N TRP A 156 1.13 -16.59 2.30
CA TRP A 156 0.11 -15.62 1.89
C TRP A 156 -0.12 -14.55 2.96
N PRO A 157 -0.40 -13.29 2.57
CA PRO A 157 -0.69 -12.27 3.56
C PRO A 157 -2.08 -12.41 4.18
N HIS A 158 -2.26 -11.83 5.34
CA HIS A 158 -3.60 -11.50 5.86
C HIS A 158 -4.24 -10.50 4.90
N PRO A 159 -5.50 -10.68 4.50
CA PRO A 159 -6.17 -9.73 3.63
C PRO A 159 -6.17 -8.34 4.25
N SER A 160 -5.60 -7.38 3.54
CA SER A 160 -5.42 -6.03 4.07
C SER A 160 -5.70 -4.99 3.00
N THR A 161 -6.26 -3.86 3.41
CA THR A 161 -6.50 -2.72 2.53
C THR A 161 -6.12 -1.44 3.27
N PHE A 162 -5.35 -0.58 2.60
CA PHE A 162 -4.93 0.71 3.15
C PHE A 162 -5.36 1.81 2.19
N VAL A 163 -5.82 2.93 2.72
CA VAL A 163 -6.03 4.15 1.95
C VAL A 163 -4.92 5.12 2.37
N ILE A 164 -4.11 5.51 1.39
CA ILE A 164 -2.92 6.35 1.58
C ILE A 164 -3.14 7.64 0.78
N ASP A 165 -3.04 8.79 1.44
CA ASP A 165 -3.28 10.07 0.79
C ASP A 165 -2.09 10.49 -0.11
N PRO A 166 -2.24 11.59 -0.90
CA PRO A 166 -1.13 12.04 -1.74
C PRO A 166 0.13 12.47 -0.99
N LYS A 167 0.05 12.70 0.32
CA LYS A 167 1.25 12.99 1.14
C LYS A 167 1.95 11.70 1.61
N GLY A 168 1.46 10.53 1.18
CA GLY A 168 2.01 9.24 1.59
C GLY A 168 1.58 8.81 2.98
N VAL A 169 0.56 9.46 3.58
CA VAL A 169 0.11 9.16 4.95
C VAL A 169 -1.07 8.20 4.91
N VAL A 170 -1.01 7.16 5.73
CA VAL A 170 -2.10 6.18 5.87
C VAL A 170 -3.30 6.88 6.52
N ARG A 171 -4.43 6.93 5.84
CA ARG A 171 -5.67 7.56 6.33
C ARG A 171 -6.67 6.55 6.86
N TRP A 172 -6.57 5.32 6.40
CA TRP A 172 -7.45 4.23 6.85
C TRP A 172 -6.78 2.90 6.59
N LYS A 173 -7.11 1.91 7.40
CA LYS A 173 -6.69 0.53 7.18
C LYS A 173 -7.80 -0.43 7.54
N PHE A 174 -7.81 -1.56 6.85
CA PHE A 174 -8.62 -2.72 7.14
C PHE A 174 -7.69 -3.92 7.07
N ILE A 175 -7.53 -4.64 8.16
CA ILE A 175 -6.70 -5.85 8.23
C ILE A 175 -7.53 -6.91 8.94
N GLU A 176 -7.63 -8.11 8.34
CA GLU A 176 -8.44 -9.19 8.92
C GLU A 176 -7.69 -10.51 8.96
N VAL A 177 -7.75 -11.15 10.11
CA VAL A 177 -7.24 -12.50 10.30
C VAL A 177 -8.17 -13.51 9.62
N ASP A 178 -9.48 -13.28 9.69
CA ASP A 178 -10.45 -14.09 8.96
C ASP A 178 -10.33 -13.81 7.45
N TYR A 179 -9.75 -14.78 6.74
CA TYR A 179 -9.46 -14.63 5.31
C TYR A 179 -10.69 -14.46 4.42
N LYS A 180 -11.89 -14.64 4.97
CA LYS A 180 -13.16 -14.46 4.24
C LYS A 180 -13.63 -13.01 4.26
N LYS A 181 -13.20 -12.22 5.23
CA LYS A 181 -13.65 -10.83 5.40
C LYS A 181 -12.87 -9.88 4.49
N ARG A 182 -13.60 -8.95 3.89
CA ARG A 182 -13.06 -7.90 3.01
C ARG A 182 -13.83 -6.60 3.24
N PRO A 183 -13.18 -5.45 3.07
CA PRO A 183 -13.95 -4.21 3.08
C PRO A 183 -14.82 -4.12 1.81
N SER A 184 -16.01 -3.59 1.97
CA SER A 184 -16.88 -3.33 0.82
C SER A 184 -16.38 -2.09 0.06
N ASN A 185 -16.74 -1.98 -1.23
CA ASN A 185 -16.49 -0.77 -2.02
C ASN A 185 -17.10 0.47 -1.34
N GLN A 186 -18.26 0.33 -0.70
CA GLN A 186 -18.91 1.43 0.01
C GLN A 186 -18.04 1.92 1.20
N GLN A 187 -17.43 0.99 1.95
CA GLN A 187 -16.51 1.37 3.04
C GLN A 187 -15.30 2.13 2.49
N ILE A 188 -14.68 1.61 1.43
CA ILE A 188 -13.51 2.26 0.81
C ILE A 188 -13.91 3.66 0.28
N ARG A 189 -15.05 3.79 -0.42
CA ARG A 189 -15.54 5.08 -0.92
C ARG A 189 -15.73 6.09 0.19
N ARG A 190 -16.29 5.68 1.34
CA ARG A 190 -16.46 6.58 2.50
C ARG A 190 -15.11 7.12 2.99
N GLU A 191 -14.07 6.29 2.97
CA GLU A 191 -12.74 6.73 3.42
C GLU A 191 -12.05 7.62 2.37
N LEU A 192 -12.21 7.31 1.10
CA LEU A 192 -11.71 8.15 0.00
C LEU A 192 -12.34 9.56 0.05
N ALA A 193 -13.62 9.65 0.37
CA ALA A 193 -14.35 10.93 0.45
C ALA A 193 -13.85 11.85 1.57
N LYS A 194 -13.13 11.32 2.57
CA LYS A 194 -12.56 12.11 3.67
C LYS A 194 -11.23 12.78 3.30
N ILE A 195 -10.63 12.37 2.18
CA ILE A 195 -9.32 12.88 1.76
C ILE A 195 -9.53 14.16 0.94
N LYS A 196 -8.91 15.28 1.41
CA LYS A 196 -9.03 16.60 0.77
C LYS A 196 -7.84 16.87 -0.14
#